data_fa08b484aebf6d1da1c8397023d036d1
#
_entry.id   fa08b484aebf6d1da1c8397023d036d1
#
_cell.length_a   1.000
_cell.length_b   1.000
_cell.length_c   1.000
_cell.angle_alpha   90.00
_cell.angle_beta   90.00
_cell.angle_gamma   90.00
#
_symmetry.space_group_name_H-M   'P 1'
#
loop_
_entity.id
_entity.type
_entity.pdbx_description
1 polymer ?
#
loop_
_entity_poly.entity_id
_entity_poly.type
_entity_poly.pdbx_seq_one_letter_code
_entity_poly.pdbx_strand_id
1 'polypeptide(L)'
;MNILFIMFDQLRFDYLSCQGHPHLHTPNIDNIAEKGVRFSRAYVQSPTCGSSRMSTYTGRYPSSHGVQFNAYPLRVGELTMGDHLRKAGMGCHLIGKTHMVADAEGMQRLGLAPDSMIGVRQSECGFDPFVRDDGLVAEGPAGRYDPKPSPYNEALKEKGYAGDNPWHDFANSGIDGDDVASGWFMVNSDKPANIK
;
A
#
# COMPACT_ATOMS: atom_id res chain seq x y z
N MET A 1 -12.76 -1.92 -21.22
CA MET A 1 -12.15 -0.68 -20.65
C MET A 1 -11.10 -1.12 -19.64
N ASN A 2 -9.90 -0.55 -19.71
CA ASN A 2 -8.85 -0.81 -18.72
C ASN A 2 -8.86 0.33 -17.68
N ILE A 3 -8.70 -0.01 -16.41
CA ILE A 3 -8.66 0.93 -15.29
C ILE A 3 -7.32 0.77 -14.59
N LEU A 4 -6.58 1.86 -14.44
CA LEU A 4 -5.40 1.94 -13.60
C LEU A 4 -5.75 2.73 -12.34
N PHE A 5 -5.72 2.04 -11.19
CA PHE A 5 -5.95 2.65 -9.88
C PHE A 5 -4.60 2.79 -9.15
N ILE A 6 -4.17 4.03 -8.91
CA ILE A 6 -2.90 4.32 -8.23
C ILE A 6 -3.21 4.87 -6.85
N MET A 7 -2.68 4.23 -5.81
CA MET A 7 -2.80 4.68 -4.43
C MET A 7 -1.41 4.89 -3.84
N PHE A 8 -1.12 6.12 -3.48
CA PHE A 8 0.09 6.44 -2.73
C PHE A 8 -0.10 6.17 -1.24
N ASP A 9 0.94 5.72 -0.58
CA ASP A 9 0.96 5.60 0.86
C ASP A 9 1.44 6.92 1.48
N GLN A 10 0.71 7.41 2.47
CA GLN A 10 1.06 8.58 3.29
C GLN A 10 1.36 9.87 2.49
N LEU A 11 0.93 9.97 1.24
CA LEU A 11 1.08 11.19 0.45
C LEU A 11 0.04 12.22 0.87
N ARG A 12 0.51 13.36 1.38
CA ARG A 12 -0.33 14.51 1.67
C ARG A 12 -0.70 15.23 0.37
N PHE A 13 -1.94 15.73 0.28
CA PHE A 13 -2.42 16.43 -0.90
C PHE A 13 -1.62 17.71 -1.22
N ASP A 14 -1.14 18.40 -0.17
CA ASP A 14 -0.38 19.65 -0.28
C ASP A 14 1.10 19.45 -0.69
N TYR A 15 1.55 18.19 -0.86
CA TYR A 15 2.85 17.85 -1.41
C TYR A 15 2.85 17.63 -2.93
N LEU A 16 1.81 18.13 -3.61
CA LEU A 16 1.67 18.10 -5.05
C LEU A 16 1.77 19.51 -5.64
N SER A 17 2.51 19.68 -6.74
CA SER A 17 2.63 21.00 -7.39
C SER A 17 1.29 21.51 -7.94
N CYS A 18 0.43 20.64 -8.43
CA CYS A 18 -0.94 21.02 -8.82
C CYS A 18 -1.83 21.48 -7.66
N GLN A 19 -1.39 21.31 -6.42
CA GLN A 19 -2.05 21.83 -5.21
C GLN A 19 -1.35 23.07 -4.65
N GLY A 20 -0.31 23.57 -5.34
CA GLY A 20 0.39 24.81 -4.97
C GLY A 20 1.58 24.61 -4.05
N HIS A 21 2.17 23.41 -3.98
CA HIS A 21 3.41 23.22 -3.22
C HIS A 21 4.54 24.09 -3.76
N PRO A 22 5.22 24.90 -2.91
CA PRO A 22 6.14 25.93 -3.39
C PRO A 22 7.46 25.40 -3.98
N HIS A 23 7.86 24.18 -3.62
CA HIS A 23 9.18 23.64 -3.95
C HIS A 23 9.17 22.29 -4.65
N LEU A 24 8.11 21.50 -4.47
CA LEU A 24 8.00 20.20 -5.14
C LEU A 24 7.41 20.35 -6.54
N HIS A 25 7.98 19.60 -7.46
CA HIS A 25 7.50 19.51 -8.83
C HIS A 25 7.03 18.08 -9.12
N THR A 26 5.74 17.94 -9.43
CA THR A 26 5.10 16.64 -9.71
C THR A 26 4.49 16.64 -11.13
N PRO A 27 5.30 16.83 -12.19
CA PRO A 27 4.79 17.15 -13.53
C PRO A 27 3.90 16.05 -14.12
N ASN A 28 4.16 14.79 -13.79
CA ASN A 28 3.34 13.68 -14.27
C ASN A 28 1.95 13.66 -13.63
N ILE A 29 1.87 13.95 -12.31
CA ILE A 29 0.60 14.05 -11.59
C ILE A 29 -0.15 15.30 -12.05
N ASP A 30 0.56 16.41 -12.23
CA ASP A 30 -0.01 17.67 -12.73
C ASP A 30 -0.64 17.49 -14.12
N ASN A 31 0.03 16.77 -15.03
CA ASN A 31 -0.51 16.45 -16.34
C ASN A 31 -1.78 15.59 -16.27
N ILE A 32 -1.87 14.67 -15.32
CA ILE A 32 -3.10 13.90 -15.07
C ILE A 32 -4.20 14.84 -14.54
N ALA A 33 -3.87 15.74 -13.63
CA ALA A 33 -4.80 16.70 -13.05
C ALA A 33 -5.33 17.69 -14.10
N GLU A 34 -4.49 18.11 -15.05
CA GLU A 34 -4.86 19.01 -16.14
C GLU A 34 -5.81 18.34 -17.16
N LYS A 35 -5.56 17.07 -17.49
CA LYS A 35 -6.34 16.32 -18.47
C LYS A 35 -7.59 15.64 -17.92
N GLY A 36 -7.67 15.53 -16.61
CA GLY A 36 -8.74 14.82 -15.90
C GLY A 36 -9.58 15.70 -14.99
N VAL A 37 -10.10 15.08 -13.95
CA VAL A 37 -10.86 15.77 -12.90
C VAL A 37 -10.06 15.73 -11.60
N ARG A 38 -9.81 16.91 -11.04
CA ARG A 38 -9.15 17.05 -9.75
C ARG A 38 -10.18 17.40 -8.68
N PHE A 39 -10.31 16.54 -7.68
CA PHE A 39 -11.17 16.80 -6.52
C PHE A 39 -10.41 17.65 -5.50
N SER A 40 -10.87 18.86 -5.25
CA SER A 40 -10.25 19.77 -4.28
C SER A 40 -10.60 19.43 -2.82
N ARG A 41 -11.63 18.62 -2.62
CA ARG A 41 -12.10 18.19 -1.29
C ARG A 41 -12.43 16.71 -1.33
N ALA A 42 -11.44 15.87 -1.08
CA ALA A 42 -11.60 14.44 -0.93
C ALA A 42 -11.15 14.06 0.49
N TYR A 43 -11.96 13.29 1.20
CA TYR A 43 -11.74 12.94 2.60
C TYR A 43 -11.70 11.44 2.75
N VAL A 44 -10.69 10.95 3.46
CA VAL A 44 -10.60 9.53 3.83
C VAL A 44 -11.46 9.25 5.07
N GLN A 45 -11.90 8.02 5.22
CA GLN A 45 -12.74 7.59 6.33
C GLN A 45 -11.94 7.29 7.60
N SER A 46 -10.61 7.17 7.47
CA SER A 46 -9.68 6.95 8.57
C SER A 46 -8.30 7.47 8.20
N PRO A 47 -7.55 8.07 9.13
CA PRO A 47 -6.15 8.47 8.89
C PRO A 47 -5.18 7.29 8.94
N THR A 48 -5.62 6.10 9.40
CA THR A 48 -4.78 4.91 9.54
C THR A 48 -4.78 4.10 8.25
N CYS A 49 -3.59 3.70 7.76
CA CYS A 49 -3.42 3.06 6.45
C CYS A 49 -4.34 1.86 6.23
N GLY A 50 -4.33 0.87 7.13
CA GLY A 50 -5.13 -0.35 6.99
C GLY A 50 -6.63 -0.05 6.96
N SER A 51 -7.11 0.73 7.91
CA SER A 51 -8.51 1.11 8.01
C SER A 51 -8.98 1.94 6.80
N SER A 52 -8.18 2.93 6.37
CA SER A 52 -8.46 3.74 5.19
C SER A 52 -8.51 2.91 3.91
N ARG A 53 -7.55 2.00 3.74
CA ARG A 53 -7.48 1.11 2.57
C ARG A 53 -8.65 0.14 2.55
N MET A 54 -9.02 -0.45 3.69
CA MET A 54 -10.20 -1.32 3.76
C MET A 54 -11.49 -0.56 3.46
N SER A 55 -11.63 0.69 3.92
CA SER A 55 -12.77 1.54 3.52
C SER A 55 -12.81 1.78 2.01
N THR A 56 -11.66 2.02 1.39
CA THR A 56 -11.57 2.20 -0.07
C THR A 56 -11.94 0.93 -0.82
N TYR A 57 -11.41 -0.22 -0.39
CA TYR A 57 -11.63 -1.49 -1.10
C TYR A 57 -13.00 -2.10 -0.85
N THR A 58 -13.62 -1.85 0.30
CA THR A 58 -14.97 -2.35 0.60
C THR A 58 -16.08 -1.36 0.24
N GLY A 59 -15.76 -0.08 0.06
CA GLY A 59 -16.74 0.99 -0.10
C GLY A 59 -17.53 1.28 1.18
N ARG A 60 -17.02 0.87 2.37
CA ARG A 60 -17.72 0.93 3.66
C ARG A 60 -16.93 1.71 4.70
N TYR A 61 -17.61 2.18 5.73
CA TYR A 61 -16.96 2.83 6.87
C TYR A 61 -16.27 1.81 7.80
N PRO A 62 -15.23 2.23 8.58
CA PRO A 62 -14.55 1.37 9.54
C PRO A 62 -15.49 0.70 10.54
N SER A 63 -16.53 1.40 10.99
CA SER A 63 -17.57 0.84 11.87
C SER A 63 -18.36 -0.30 11.23
N SER A 64 -18.40 -0.37 9.91
CA SER A 64 -19.15 -1.39 9.16
C SER A 64 -18.29 -2.58 8.78
N HIS A 65 -17.06 -2.36 8.27
CA HIS A 65 -16.16 -3.46 7.91
C HIS A 65 -15.29 -3.96 9.08
N GLY A 66 -15.28 -3.26 10.22
CA GLY A 66 -14.66 -3.69 11.47
C GLY A 66 -13.13 -3.46 11.58
N VAL A 67 -12.46 -3.05 10.52
CA VAL A 67 -11.02 -2.78 10.53
C VAL A 67 -10.78 -1.35 11.00
N GLN A 68 -10.54 -1.18 12.29
CA GLN A 68 -10.40 0.14 12.91
C GLN A 68 -8.95 0.66 12.90
N PHE A 69 -7.98 -0.24 12.91
CA PHE A 69 -6.54 0.04 12.94
C PHE A 69 -5.76 -0.91 12.03
N ASN A 70 -4.47 -0.64 11.86
CA ASN A 70 -3.52 -1.60 11.32
C ASN A 70 -3.53 -2.87 12.19
N ALA A 71 -3.23 -4.01 11.59
CA ALA A 71 -3.26 -5.33 12.23
C ALA A 71 -4.67 -5.88 12.61
N TYR A 72 -5.75 -5.16 12.36
CA TYR A 72 -7.09 -5.73 12.46
C TYR A 72 -7.43 -6.48 11.16
N PRO A 73 -7.90 -7.74 11.25
CA PRO A 73 -8.23 -8.51 10.06
C PRO A 73 -9.54 -8.05 9.43
N LEU A 74 -9.59 -8.03 8.10
CA LEU A 74 -10.85 -7.98 7.38
C LEU A 74 -11.46 -9.39 7.35
N ARG A 75 -12.72 -9.49 7.75
CA ARG A 75 -13.41 -10.79 7.87
C ARG A 75 -13.46 -11.52 6.53
N VAL A 76 -13.25 -12.83 6.57
CA VAL A 76 -13.46 -13.69 5.41
C VAL A 76 -14.91 -13.56 4.93
N GLY A 77 -15.07 -13.38 3.63
CA GLY A 77 -16.37 -13.20 3.00
C GLY A 77 -16.84 -11.74 2.90
N GLU A 78 -16.11 -10.78 3.49
CA GLU A 78 -16.34 -9.37 3.19
C GLU A 78 -15.98 -9.10 1.72
N LEU A 79 -16.96 -8.65 0.95
CA LEU A 79 -16.77 -8.37 -0.47
C LEU A 79 -15.99 -7.08 -0.68
N THR A 80 -15.01 -7.16 -1.55
CA THR A 80 -14.11 -6.05 -1.84
C THR A 80 -14.16 -5.65 -3.31
N MET A 81 -13.49 -4.56 -3.65
CA MET A 81 -13.43 -4.04 -5.02
C MET A 81 -13.01 -5.11 -6.02
N GLY A 82 -12.00 -5.92 -5.70
CA GLY A 82 -11.55 -7.01 -6.57
C GLY A 82 -12.64 -8.05 -6.81
N ASP A 83 -13.43 -8.37 -5.80
CA ASP A 83 -14.54 -9.33 -5.93
C ASP A 83 -15.67 -8.78 -6.81
N HIS A 84 -16.03 -7.50 -6.60
CA HIS A 84 -17.07 -6.86 -7.40
C HIS A 84 -16.68 -6.72 -8.87
N LEU A 85 -15.44 -6.30 -9.14
CA LEU A 85 -14.94 -6.16 -10.52
C LEU A 85 -14.86 -7.52 -11.23
N ARG A 86 -14.41 -8.56 -10.50
CA ARG A 86 -14.39 -9.92 -11.05
C ARG A 86 -15.79 -10.42 -11.39
N LYS A 87 -16.80 -10.15 -10.56
CA LYS A 87 -18.21 -10.45 -10.89
C LYS A 87 -18.69 -9.74 -12.14
N ALA A 88 -18.13 -8.58 -12.44
CA ALA A 88 -18.38 -7.83 -13.68
C ALA A 88 -17.52 -8.30 -14.88
N GLY A 89 -16.79 -9.41 -14.75
CA GLY A 89 -15.97 -10.00 -15.81
C GLY A 89 -14.61 -9.31 -16.03
N MET A 90 -14.14 -8.50 -15.07
CA MET A 90 -12.86 -7.83 -15.15
C MET A 90 -11.76 -8.62 -14.40
N GLY A 91 -10.58 -8.75 -15.02
CA GLY A 91 -9.37 -9.17 -14.30
C GLY A 91 -8.89 -8.04 -13.38
N CYS A 92 -8.47 -8.41 -12.16
CA CYS A 92 -8.04 -7.45 -11.16
C CYS A 92 -6.68 -7.83 -10.63
N HIS A 93 -5.66 -7.03 -10.94
CA HIS A 93 -4.28 -7.32 -10.58
C HIS A 93 -3.77 -6.32 -9.53
N LEU A 94 -3.02 -6.83 -8.56
CA LEU A 94 -2.37 -6.03 -7.52
C LEU A 94 -0.88 -5.86 -7.85
N ILE A 95 -0.41 -4.62 -7.78
CA ILE A 95 1.00 -4.28 -7.76
C ILE A 95 1.24 -3.44 -6.50
N GLY A 96 2.12 -3.90 -5.62
CA GLY A 96 2.40 -3.26 -4.34
C GLY A 96 1.60 -3.84 -3.19
N LYS A 97 1.00 -2.99 -2.35
CA LYS A 97 0.36 -3.41 -1.09
C LYS A 97 -1.13 -3.14 -1.01
N THR A 98 -1.84 -4.01 -0.33
CA THR A 98 -3.20 -3.76 0.17
C THR A 98 -3.22 -3.28 1.62
N HIS A 99 -2.22 -3.63 2.40
CA HIS A 99 -2.19 -3.49 3.86
C HIS A 99 -3.34 -4.25 4.55
N MET A 100 -3.88 -5.23 3.86
CA MET A 100 -4.90 -6.09 4.42
C MET A 100 -4.26 -7.10 5.37
N VAL A 101 -4.87 -7.29 6.53
CA VAL A 101 -4.59 -8.41 7.41
C VAL A 101 -5.63 -9.49 7.14
N ALA A 102 -5.16 -10.68 6.78
CA ALA A 102 -6.03 -11.81 6.52
C ALA A 102 -6.67 -12.33 7.82
N ASP A 103 -7.96 -12.64 7.78
CA ASP A 103 -8.67 -13.35 8.85
C ASP A 103 -8.27 -14.84 8.85
N ALA A 104 -7.12 -15.12 9.49
CA ALA A 104 -6.56 -16.47 9.53
C ALA A 104 -7.49 -17.48 10.21
N GLU A 105 -8.16 -17.07 11.27
CA GLU A 105 -9.08 -17.93 12.01
C GLU A 105 -10.35 -18.22 11.19
N GLY A 106 -10.87 -17.21 10.51
CA GLY A 106 -12.00 -17.38 9.59
C GLY A 106 -11.67 -18.29 8.43
N MET A 107 -10.47 -18.12 7.83
CA MET A 107 -9.98 -18.99 6.76
C MET A 107 -9.84 -20.45 7.26
N GLN A 108 -9.24 -20.64 8.43
CA GLN A 108 -9.09 -21.97 9.03
C GLN A 108 -10.44 -22.65 9.28
N ARG A 109 -11.41 -21.93 9.86
CA ARG A 109 -12.77 -22.46 10.10
C ARG A 109 -13.48 -22.88 8.83
N LEU A 110 -13.18 -22.22 7.70
CA LEU A 110 -13.77 -22.53 6.40
C LEU A 110 -12.93 -23.51 5.59
N GLY A 111 -11.82 -24.01 6.11
CA GLY A 111 -10.92 -24.92 5.40
C GLY A 111 -10.24 -24.29 4.19
N LEU A 112 -10.06 -22.97 4.19
CA LEU A 112 -9.40 -22.23 3.12
C LEU A 112 -7.88 -22.23 3.34
N ALA A 113 -7.14 -22.86 2.44
CA ALA A 113 -5.68 -22.79 2.46
C ALA A 113 -5.22 -21.37 2.06
N PRO A 114 -4.30 -20.74 2.81
CA PRO A 114 -3.83 -19.38 2.53
C PRO A 114 -3.20 -19.20 1.15
N ASP A 115 -2.54 -20.24 0.63
CA ASP A 115 -1.86 -20.30 -0.66
C ASP A 115 -2.77 -20.72 -1.82
N SER A 116 -4.01 -21.10 -1.53
CA SER A 116 -5.01 -21.36 -2.56
C SER A 116 -5.42 -20.05 -3.25
N MET A 117 -5.88 -20.14 -4.49
CA MET A 117 -6.37 -18.97 -5.25
C MET A 117 -7.42 -18.16 -4.45
N ILE A 118 -8.34 -18.86 -3.77
CA ILE A 118 -9.38 -18.22 -2.95
C ILE A 118 -8.75 -17.60 -1.70
N GLY A 119 -7.83 -18.30 -1.02
CA GLY A 119 -7.13 -17.81 0.15
C GLY A 119 -6.31 -16.55 -0.13
N VAL A 120 -5.57 -16.53 -1.22
CA VAL A 120 -4.81 -15.37 -1.69
C VAL A 120 -5.74 -14.18 -1.95
N ARG A 121 -6.84 -14.38 -2.67
CA ARG A 121 -7.81 -13.31 -2.94
C ARG A 121 -8.46 -12.78 -1.67
N GLN A 122 -8.77 -13.66 -0.71
CA GLN A 122 -9.30 -13.26 0.60
C GLN A 122 -8.25 -12.52 1.45
N SER A 123 -6.98 -12.66 1.15
CA SER A 123 -5.88 -11.95 1.83
C SER A 123 -5.48 -10.66 1.12
N GLU A 124 -5.96 -10.40 -0.10
CA GLU A 124 -5.56 -9.27 -0.94
C GLU A 124 -6.77 -8.52 -1.53
N CYS A 125 -7.81 -8.35 -0.77
CA CYS A 125 -8.99 -7.57 -1.16
C CYS A 125 -9.59 -7.98 -2.52
N GLY A 126 -9.59 -9.28 -2.79
CA GLY A 126 -10.12 -9.84 -4.03
C GLY A 126 -9.20 -9.70 -5.24
N PHE A 127 -8.02 -9.12 -5.11
CA PHE A 127 -7.07 -8.97 -6.20
C PHE A 127 -6.24 -10.24 -6.44
N ASP A 128 -5.76 -10.39 -7.66
CA ASP A 128 -4.72 -11.34 -8.03
C ASP A 128 -3.36 -10.63 -7.95
N PRO A 129 -2.46 -11.00 -7.01
CA PRO A 129 -1.18 -10.32 -6.88
C PRO A 129 -0.28 -10.63 -8.07
N PHE A 130 0.19 -9.58 -8.74
CA PHE A 130 1.21 -9.66 -9.79
C PHE A 130 2.60 -9.40 -9.21
N VAL A 131 2.74 -8.33 -8.42
CA VAL A 131 3.93 -8.01 -7.64
C VAL A 131 3.45 -7.56 -6.27
N ARG A 132 3.70 -8.37 -5.25
CA ARG A 132 3.30 -8.06 -3.87
C ARG A 132 4.47 -7.45 -3.13
N ASP A 133 4.25 -6.27 -2.54
CA ASP A 133 5.22 -5.61 -1.70
C ASP A 133 4.50 -4.73 -0.68
N ASP A 134 4.68 -5.01 0.61
CA ASP A 134 4.07 -4.23 1.69
C ASP A 134 4.95 -3.06 2.14
N GLY A 135 6.22 -3.08 1.80
CA GLY A 135 7.19 -2.07 2.21
C GLY A 135 7.52 -2.06 3.70
N LEU A 136 6.75 -2.79 4.51
CA LEU A 136 6.90 -2.81 5.97
C LEU A 136 7.84 -3.92 6.46
N VAL A 137 7.99 -4.98 5.69
CA VAL A 137 8.79 -6.17 6.06
C VAL A 137 9.74 -6.47 4.92
N ALA A 138 10.80 -5.70 4.86
CA ALA A 138 11.78 -5.83 3.80
C ALA A 138 12.59 -7.13 3.89
N GLU A 139 12.66 -7.78 5.05
CA GLU A 139 13.36 -9.03 5.29
C GLU A 139 12.46 -10.26 5.22
N GLY A 140 11.16 -10.07 5.21
CA GLY A 140 10.19 -11.15 5.25
C GLY A 140 9.51 -11.41 3.91
N PRO A 141 8.62 -12.39 3.88
CA PRO A 141 7.81 -12.66 2.69
C PRO A 141 7.00 -11.42 2.31
N ALA A 142 6.92 -11.16 1.01
CA ALA A 142 6.14 -10.06 0.45
C ALA A 142 4.65 -10.13 0.78
N GLY A 143 4.20 -11.29 1.24
CA GLY A 143 2.87 -11.55 1.74
C GLY A 143 2.82 -12.89 2.46
N ARG A 144 1.71 -13.15 3.14
CA ARG A 144 1.54 -14.39 3.93
C ARG A 144 1.69 -15.68 3.10
N TYR A 145 1.39 -15.59 1.83
CA TYR A 145 1.40 -16.68 0.87
C TYR A 145 2.60 -16.62 -0.09
N ASP A 146 3.37 -15.54 -0.09
CA ASP A 146 4.53 -15.35 -0.97
C ASP A 146 5.81 -15.29 -0.13
N PRO A 147 6.64 -16.32 -0.15
CA PRO A 147 7.89 -16.37 0.60
C PRO A 147 9.02 -15.53 -0.01
N LYS A 148 8.78 -14.85 -1.13
CA LYS A 148 9.81 -14.06 -1.80
C LYS A 148 10.15 -12.81 -1.00
N PRO A 149 11.42 -12.36 -1.06
CA PRO A 149 11.82 -11.06 -0.54
C PRO A 149 11.07 -9.91 -1.22
N SER A 150 11.07 -8.74 -0.58
CA SER A 150 10.50 -7.53 -1.16
C SER A 150 11.11 -7.24 -2.54
N PRO A 151 10.32 -7.18 -3.62
CA PRO A 151 10.81 -6.86 -4.95
C PRO A 151 11.46 -5.46 -5.02
N TYR A 152 11.01 -4.54 -4.19
CA TYR A 152 11.60 -3.21 -4.09
C TYR A 152 13.01 -3.25 -3.51
N ASN A 153 13.22 -4.05 -2.46
CA ASN A 153 14.55 -4.25 -1.89
C ASN A 153 15.51 -4.90 -2.88
N GLU A 154 15.06 -5.89 -3.62
CA GLU A 154 15.88 -6.50 -4.67
C GLU A 154 16.24 -5.49 -5.77
N ALA A 155 15.31 -4.67 -6.20
CA ALA A 155 15.58 -3.60 -7.15
C ALA A 155 16.56 -2.55 -6.61
N LEU A 156 16.53 -2.26 -5.31
CA LEU A 156 17.51 -1.39 -4.67
C LEU A 156 18.92 -2.01 -4.67
N LYS A 157 19.02 -3.29 -4.35
CA LYS A 157 20.30 -4.05 -4.40
C LYS A 157 20.88 -4.06 -5.82
N GLU A 158 20.05 -4.29 -6.83
CA GLU A 158 20.46 -4.24 -8.23
C GLU A 158 20.99 -2.86 -8.65
N LYS A 159 20.49 -1.80 -8.04
CA LYS A 159 20.96 -0.42 -8.22
C LYS A 159 22.22 -0.09 -7.40
N GLY A 160 22.77 -1.06 -6.66
CA GLY A 160 23.99 -0.92 -5.90
C GLY A 160 23.83 -0.33 -4.50
N TYR A 161 22.60 -0.26 -3.97
CA TYR A 161 22.41 0.09 -2.56
C TYR A 161 22.85 -1.08 -1.69
N ALA A 162 23.81 -0.82 -0.80
CA ALA A 162 24.41 -1.84 0.06
C ALA A 162 23.45 -2.23 1.20
N GLY A 163 23.68 -3.43 1.75
CA GLY A 163 22.97 -3.96 2.91
C GLY A 163 21.99 -5.07 2.56
N ASP A 164 21.60 -5.84 3.57
CA ASP A 164 20.63 -6.91 3.41
C ASP A 164 19.21 -6.36 3.19
N ASN A 165 18.95 -5.18 3.75
CA ASN A 165 17.68 -4.49 3.68
C ASN A 165 17.88 -3.00 3.34
N PRO A 166 18.21 -2.66 2.07
CA PRO A 166 18.50 -1.28 1.69
C PRO A 166 17.38 -0.28 2.01
N TRP A 167 16.12 -0.71 1.91
CA TRP A 167 14.98 0.14 2.24
C TRP A 167 14.95 0.49 3.73
N HIS A 168 15.12 -0.50 4.60
CA HIS A 168 15.15 -0.32 6.05
C HIS A 168 16.34 0.55 6.47
N ASP A 169 17.52 0.28 5.90
CA ASP A 169 18.72 1.04 6.17
C ASP A 169 18.55 2.51 5.74
N PHE A 170 17.89 2.75 4.62
CA PHE A 170 17.56 4.09 4.16
C PHE A 170 16.53 4.77 5.08
N ALA A 171 15.43 4.09 5.38
CA ALA A 171 14.37 4.62 6.23
C ALA A 171 14.86 4.96 7.66
N ASN A 172 15.79 4.16 8.19
CA ASN A 172 16.39 4.38 9.52
C ASN A 172 17.68 5.18 9.49
N SER A 173 18.13 5.68 8.34
CA SER A 173 19.34 6.50 8.22
C SER A 173 19.15 7.96 8.63
N GLY A 174 17.94 8.35 8.97
CA GLY A 174 17.64 9.67 9.47
C GLY A 174 18.33 9.94 10.82
N ILE A 175 18.67 11.20 11.08
CA ILE A 175 19.08 11.62 12.41
C ILE A 175 17.82 11.50 13.29
N ASP A 176 17.91 10.66 14.29
CA ASP A 176 16.88 10.52 15.31
C ASP A 176 16.80 11.86 16.07
N GLY A 177 15.90 12.71 15.65
CA GLY A 177 15.45 13.79 16.51
C GLY A 177 14.55 13.14 17.57
N ASP A 178 14.68 13.52 18.82
CA ASP A 178 13.97 12.98 20.01
C ASP A 178 12.45 12.88 19.86
N ASP A 179 11.89 13.10 18.68
CA ASP A 179 10.48 13.12 18.40
C ASP A 179 10.11 12.20 17.22
N VAL A 180 10.16 10.91 17.49
CA VAL A 180 9.67 9.87 16.55
C VAL A 180 8.20 10.10 16.18
N ALA A 181 7.46 10.85 17.00
CA ALA A 181 6.06 11.17 16.76
C ALA A 181 5.88 12.26 15.68
N SER A 182 6.88 13.10 15.42
CA SER A 182 6.78 14.17 14.43
C SER A 182 6.99 13.72 12.99
N GLY A 183 7.54 12.53 12.77
CA GLY A 183 7.76 11.95 11.44
C GLY A 183 8.72 12.74 10.54
N TRP A 184 9.56 13.58 11.12
CA TRP A 184 10.60 14.31 10.39
C TRP A 184 11.87 13.49 10.35
N PHE A 185 12.09 12.80 9.24
CA PHE A 185 13.36 12.16 8.95
C PHE A 185 14.23 13.11 8.14
N MET A 186 15.29 13.61 8.72
CA MET A 186 16.35 14.24 7.96
C MET A 186 17.22 13.15 7.39
N VAL A 187 17.16 12.95 6.09
CA VAL A 187 18.04 12.00 5.40
C VAL A 187 19.47 12.48 5.54
N ASN A 188 20.35 11.60 6.00
CA ASN A 188 21.77 11.88 6.09
C ASN A 188 22.32 12.27 4.70
N SER A 189 22.98 13.42 4.60
CA SER A 189 23.54 13.95 3.36
C SER A 189 24.57 13.03 2.68
N ASP A 190 25.14 12.08 3.42
CA ASP A 190 26.14 11.14 2.92
C ASP A 190 25.53 9.90 2.25
N LYS A 191 24.22 9.73 2.29
CA LYS A 191 23.51 8.69 1.54
C LYS A 191 22.83 9.32 0.34
N PRO A 192 22.89 8.68 -0.83
CA PRO A 192 22.32 9.27 -2.04
C PRO A 192 20.84 9.55 -1.85
N ALA A 193 20.51 10.84 -1.75
CA ALA A 193 19.15 11.37 -1.60
C ALA A 193 18.27 11.13 -2.85
N ASN A 194 18.72 10.34 -3.79
CA ASN A 194 18.11 10.17 -5.10
C ASN A 194 17.64 8.73 -5.32
N ILE A 195 16.69 8.30 -4.54
CA ILE A 195 15.76 7.29 -5.06
C ILE A 195 14.76 8.06 -5.94
N LYS A 196 15.15 8.25 -7.18
CA LYS A 196 14.27 8.76 -8.23
C LYS A 196 13.38 7.66 -8.75
#